data_5f6944af0076faf0b589da4006556943
#
_entry.id   5f6944af0076faf0b589da4006556943
#
_cell.length_a   1.000
_cell.length_b   1.000
_cell.length_c   1.000
_cell.angle_alpha   90.00
_cell.angle_beta   90.00
_cell.angle_gamma   90.00
#
_symmetry.space_group_name_H-M   'P 1'
#
loop_
_entity.id
_entity.type
_entity.pdbx_description
1 polymer ?
#
loop_
_entity_poly.entity_id
_entity_poly.type
_entity_poly.pdbx_seq_one_letter_code
_entity_poly.pdbx_strand_id
1 'polypeptide(L)'
;MKSIIKNKVYDTSTARFLGRYASEETSSLDRTEVSLYIKRTGEYFLFGEGGPRSRFAQYQGDGSFSGGWRIIPLSYEKAREWAEENLDADQYISIFGEPDDEEGTEILSVSLPRDVAARIRRSAQQEGMTLSGYIASRV
;
A
#
# COMPACT_ATOMS: atom_id res chain seq x y z
N MET A 1 -14.58 -5.64 -2.31
CA MET A 1 -14.46 -6.01 -0.89
C MET A 1 -14.31 -4.76 -0.03
N LYS A 2 -15.03 -4.70 1.05
CA LYS A 2 -15.11 -3.52 1.89
C LYS A 2 -15.07 -3.91 3.37
N SER A 3 -14.32 -3.17 4.17
CA SER A 3 -14.25 -3.34 5.63
C SER A 3 -14.23 -1.99 6.31
N ILE A 4 -14.80 -1.93 7.51
CA ILE A 4 -14.70 -0.77 8.39
C ILE A 4 -13.82 -1.17 9.56
N ILE A 5 -12.68 -0.50 9.71
CA ILE A 5 -11.68 -0.80 10.72
C ILE A 5 -11.29 0.50 11.41
N LYS A 6 -11.45 0.56 12.75
CA LYS A 6 -11.15 1.76 13.53
C LYS A 6 -11.82 3.02 12.97
N ASN A 7 -13.10 2.87 12.60
CA ASN A 7 -13.94 3.95 12.06
C ASN A 7 -13.46 4.50 10.69
N LYS A 8 -12.72 3.70 9.92
CA LYS A 8 -12.28 4.04 8.57
C LYS A 8 -12.74 2.98 7.59
N VAL A 9 -13.18 3.43 6.42
CA VAL A 9 -13.64 2.53 5.33
C VAL A 9 -12.45 2.15 4.45
N TYR A 10 -12.29 0.86 4.21
CA TYR A 10 -11.31 0.31 3.29
C TYR A 10 -12.06 -0.47 2.21
N ASP A 11 -11.97 -0.02 0.97
CA ASP A 11 -12.75 -0.56 -0.14
C ASP A 11 -11.87 -0.74 -1.37
N THR A 12 -11.71 -1.98 -1.82
CA THR A 12 -10.87 -2.28 -2.99
C THR A 12 -11.42 -1.69 -4.28
N SER A 13 -12.73 -1.40 -4.35
CA SER A 13 -13.35 -0.84 -5.56
C SER A 13 -13.09 0.66 -5.73
N THR A 14 -12.76 1.38 -4.65
CA THR A 14 -12.49 2.82 -4.69
C THR A 14 -11.02 3.16 -4.48
N ALA A 15 -10.23 2.20 -4.00
CA ALA A 15 -8.80 2.38 -3.78
C ALA A 15 -8.03 2.05 -5.06
N ARG A 16 -6.81 2.55 -5.14
CA ARG A 16 -5.91 2.29 -6.26
C ARG A 16 -5.08 1.05 -5.98
N PHE A 17 -5.14 0.09 -6.90
CA PHE A 17 -4.30 -1.11 -6.86
C PHE A 17 -2.83 -0.76 -7.17
N LEU A 18 -1.90 -1.26 -6.38
CA LEU A 18 -0.47 -0.98 -6.53
C LEU A 18 0.35 -2.19 -6.97
N GLY A 19 0.08 -3.35 -6.40
CA GLY A 19 0.84 -4.56 -6.73
C GLY A 19 0.28 -5.78 -6.02
N ARG A 20 0.65 -6.97 -6.50
CA ARG A 20 0.14 -8.24 -5.98
C ARG A 20 1.25 -9.27 -5.86
N TYR A 21 1.18 -10.04 -4.81
CA TYR A 21 2.00 -11.23 -4.60
C TYR A 21 1.09 -12.45 -4.47
N ALA A 22 1.35 -13.48 -5.27
CA ALA A 22 0.66 -14.76 -5.17
C ALA A 22 1.65 -15.81 -4.64
N SER A 23 1.20 -16.66 -3.73
CA SER A 23 2.03 -17.75 -3.21
C SER A 23 2.35 -18.75 -4.32
N GLU A 24 3.47 -19.49 -4.15
CA GLU A 24 3.89 -20.53 -5.09
C GLU A 24 3.13 -21.84 -4.92
N GLU A 25 2.19 -21.89 -3.97
CA GLU A 25 1.38 -23.08 -3.71
C GLU A 25 0.56 -23.46 -4.95
N THR A 26 0.65 -24.72 -5.37
CA THR A 26 -0.06 -25.23 -6.54
C THR A 26 -1.51 -25.61 -6.22
N SER A 27 -1.79 -25.98 -4.97
CA SER A 27 -3.14 -26.32 -4.54
C SER A 27 -3.96 -25.07 -4.25
N SER A 28 -5.17 -25.01 -4.79
CA SER A 28 -6.13 -23.95 -4.48
C SER A 28 -6.54 -23.92 -3.02
N LEU A 29 -6.36 -25.03 -2.30
CA LEU A 29 -6.70 -25.12 -0.87
C LEU A 29 -5.70 -24.33 -0.01
N ASP A 30 -4.45 -24.24 -0.44
CA ASP A 30 -3.36 -23.58 0.31
C ASP A 30 -2.98 -22.22 -0.27
N ARG A 31 -3.40 -21.92 -1.48
CA ARG A 31 -3.00 -20.73 -2.22
C ARG A 31 -3.46 -19.44 -1.56
N THR A 32 -2.57 -18.44 -1.54
CA THR A 32 -2.88 -17.09 -1.08
C THR A 32 -2.52 -16.07 -2.14
N GLU A 33 -3.29 -14.99 -2.20
CA GLU A 33 -2.96 -13.79 -2.97
C GLU A 33 -3.10 -12.59 -2.06
N VAL A 34 -2.12 -11.70 -2.09
CA VAL A 34 -2.12 -10.47 -1.29
C VAL A 34 -1.84 -9.30 -2.20
N SER A 35 -2.72 -8.32 -2.17
CA SER A 35 -2.64 -7.12 -3.01
C SER A 35 -2.48 -5.88 -2.15
N LEU A 36 -1.61 -4.97 -2.57
CA LEU A 36 -1.40 -3.69 -1.92
C LEU A 36 -2.23 -2.61 -2.61
N TYR A 37 -2.93 -1.83 -1.82
CA TYR A 37 -3.77 -0.72 -2.27
C TYR A 37 -3.42 0.56 -1.55
N ILE A 38 -3.70 1.69 -2.20
CA ILE A 38 -3.67 3.01 -1.56
C ILE A 38 -5.04 3.65 -1.70
N LYS A 39 -5.56 4.20 -0.60
CA LYS A 39 -6.81 4.95 -0.58
C LYS A 39 -6.59 6.36 -1.14
N ARG A 40 -7.65 7.03 -1.55
CA ARG A 40 -7.59 8.44 -1.96
C ARG A 40 -7.07 9.36 -0.86
N THR A 41 -7.27 8.96 0.40
CA THR A 41 -6.75 9.68 1.57
C THR A 41 -5.27 9.43 1.84
N GLY A 42 -4.61 8.57 1.06
CA GLY A 42 -3.19 8.25 1.18
C GLY A 42 -2.86 7.09 2.10
N GLU A 43 -3.85 6.46 2.70
CA GLU A 43 -3.64 5.31 3.58
C GLU A 43 -3.47 4.02 2.78
N TYR A 44 -2.53 3.19 3.21
CA TYR A 44 -2.25 1.90 2.57
C TYR A 44 -2.99 0.77 3.27
N PHE A 45 -3.33 -0.24 2.52
CA PHE A 45 -3.85 -1.49 3.09
C PHE A 45 -3.54 -2.67 2.17
N LEU A 46 -3.52 -3.85 2.78
CA LEU A 46 -3.45 -5.11 2.05
C LEU A 46 -4.84 -5.71 1.95
N PHE A 47 -5.14 -6.29 0.80
CA PHE A 47 -6.27 -7.19 0.62
C PHE A 47 -5.70 -8.58 0.41
N GLY A 48 -5.92 -9.46 1.38
CA GLY A 48 -5.46 -10.84 1.30
C GLY A 48 -6.64 -11.80 1.15
N GLU A 49 -6.47 -12.79 0.29
CA GLU A 49 -7.46 -13.86 0.11
C GLU A 49 -6.76 -15.19 -0.07
N GLY A 50 -7.43 -16.27 0.24
CA GLY A 50 -6.85 -17.58 0.11
C GLY A 50 -7.83 -18.71 0.31
N GLY A 51 -7.37 -19.93 0.07
CA GLY A 51 -8.15 -21.15 0.18
C GLY A 51 -8.41 -21.60 1.61
N PRO A 52 -9.17 -22.71 1.77
CA PRO A 52 -9.59 -23.18 3.11
C PRO A 52 -8.46 -23.63 4.03
N ARG A 53 -7.24 -23.84 3.51
CA ARG A 53 -6.08 -24.19 4.33
C ARG A 53 -5.06 -23.06 4.44
N SER A 54 -5.41 -21.87 3.95
CA SER A 54 -4.56 -20.69 4.00
C SER A 54 -4.78 -19.92 5.31
N ARG A 55 -3.92 -18.93 5.55
CA ARG A 55 -4.07 -18.00 6.68
C ARG A 55 -5.31 -17.11 6.60
N PHE A 56 -5.98 -17.08 5.45
CA PHE A 56 -7.22 -16.32 5.23
C PHE A 56 -8.46 -17.20 5.35
N ALA A 57 -8.31 -18.49 5.67
CA ALA A 57 -9.42 -19.40 5.80
C ALA A 57 -10.42 -18.94 6.89
N GLN A 58 -11.70 -19.22 6.66
CA GLN A 58 -12.78 -18.93 7.60
C GLN A 58 -13.37 -20.21 8.15
N TYR A 59 -13.48 -20.28 9.48
CA TYR A 59 -14.13 -21.38 10.16
C TYR A 59 -15.64 -21.29 10.00
N GLN A 60 -16.27 -22.42 9.65
CA GLN A 60 -17.72 -22.47 9.36
C GLN A 60 -18.58 -22.88 10.56
N GLY A 61 -17.97 -23.20 11.70
CA GLY A 61 -18.69 -23.57 12.91
C GLY A 61 -19.02 -25.07 13.04
N ASP A 62 -18.77 -25.86 12.00
CA ASP A 62 -19.08 -27.29 11.93
C ASP A 62 -17.82 -28.18 11.85
N GLY A 63 -16.66 -27.62 12.15
CA GLY A 63 -15.36 -28.29 12.02
C GLY A 63 -14.74 -28.14 10.64
N SER A 64 -15.40 -27.46 9.69
CA SER A 64 -14.86 -27.22 8.36
C SER A 64 -14.42 -25.76 8.19
N PHE A 65 -13.59 -25.52 7.14
CA PHE A 65 -13.11 -24.20 6.76
C PHE A 65 -13.43 -23.93 5.30
N SER A 66 -13.72 -22.68 5.01
CA SER A 66 -13.82 -22.20 3.62
C SER A 66 -12.68 -21.24 3.33
N GLY A 67 -12.49 -20.91 2.05
CA GLY A 67 -11.66 -19.79 1.66
C GLY A 67 -12.20 -18.49 2.22
N GLY A 68 -11.34 -17.50 2.37
CA GLY A 68 -11.74 -16.21 2.92
C GLY A 68 -10.82 -15.09 2.48
N TRP A 69 -11.12 -13.91 2.98
CA TRP A 69 -10.34 -12.71 2.68
C TRP A 69 -10.27 -11.80 3.91
N ARG A 70 -9.30 -10.91 3.91
CA ARG A 70 -9.14 -9.94 4.98
C ARG A 70 -8.47 -8.67 4.46
N ILE A 71 -8.89 -7.52 4.98
CA ILE A 71 -8.25 -6.23 4.75
C ILE A 71 -7.39 -5.90 5.96
N ILE A 72 -6.13 -5.54 5.71
CA ILE A 72 -5.14 -5.24 6.74
C ILE A 72 -4.60 -3.84 6.50
N PRO A 73 -5.00 -2.84 7.31
CA PRO A 73 -4.42 -1.51 7.18
C PRO A 73 -2.93 -1.51 7.48
N LEU A 74 -2.18 -0.71 6.73
CA LEU A 74 -0.73 -0.59 6.90
C LEU A 74 -0.33 0.87 7.05
N SER A 75 0.69 1.12 7.88
CA SER A 75 1.42 2.38 7.84
C SER A 75 2.23 2.47 6.56
N TYR A 76 2.72 3.66 6.24
CA TYR A 76 3.62 3.86 5.10
C TYR A 76 4.85 2.96 5.19
N GLU A 77 5.48 2.89 6.35
CA GLU A 77 6.67 2.05 6.55
C GLU A 77 6.38 0.57 6.35
N LYS A 78 5.25 0.10 6.86
CA LYS A 78 4.84 -1.30 6.70
C LYS A 78 4.48 -1.63 5.25
N ALA A 79 3.87 -0.71 4.54
CA ALA A 79 3.58 -0.87 3.11
C ALA A 79 4.87 -0.96 2.30
N ARG A 80 5.86 -0.12 2.61
CA ARG A 80 7.17 -0.14 1.97
C ARG A 80 7.92 -1.44 2.24
N GLU A 81 7.94 -1.89 3.50
CA GLU A 81 8.57 -3.16 3.88
C GLU A 81 7.94 -4.34 3.14
N TRP A 82 6.61 -4.38 3.08
CA TRP A 82 5.90 -5.41 2.36
C TRP A 82 6.27 -5.43 0.88
N ALA A 83 6.33 -4.26 0.26
CA ALA A 83 6.69 -4.12 -1.16
C ALA A 83 8.14 -4.57 -1.42
N GLU A 84 9.07 -4.24 -0.53
CA GLU A 84 10.47 -4.70 -0.64
C GLU A 84 10.55 -6.23 -0.63
N GLU A 85 9.76 -6.88 0.22
CA GLU A 85 9.78 -8.33 0.38
C GLU A 85 9.05 -9.08 -0.74
N ASN A 86 8.00 -8.50 -1.30
CA ASN A 86 7.05 -9.23 -2.13
C ASN A 86 6.95 -8.76 -3.59
N LEU A 87 7.40 -7.56 -3.90
CA LEU A 87 7.35 -7.00 -5.25
C LEU A 87 8.77 -6.90 -5.82
N ASP A 88 8.87 -6.80 -7.15
CA ASP A 88 10.17 -6.56 -7.76
C ASP A 88 10.60 -5.09 -7.66
N ALA A 89 11.84 -4.81 -8.01
CA ALA A 89 12.41 -3.46 -7.89
C ALA A 89 11.66 -2.42 -8.73
N ASP A 90 11.25 -2.78 -9.93
CA ASP A 90 10.54 -1.85 -10.82
C ASP A 90 9.16 -1.51 -10.27
N GLN A 91 8.44 -2.48 -9.73
CA GLN A 91 7.16 -2.25 -9.07
C GLN A 91 7.32 -1.39 -7.83
N TYR A 92 8.31 -1.67 -7.01
CA TYR A 92 8.61 -0.86 -5.83
C TYR A 92 8.87 0.60 -6.21
N ILE A 93 9.72 0.82 -7.20
CA ILE A 93 10.06 2.18 -7.65
C ILE A 93 8.84 2.91 -8.21
N SER A 94 7.97 2.20 -8.93
CA SER A 94 6.75 2.83 -9.48
C SER A 94 5.77 3.28 -8.38
N ILE A 95 5.80 2.63 -7.22
CA ILE A 95 4.92 2.95 -6.08
C ILE A 95 5.53 4.03 -5.18
N PHE A 96 6.78 3.86 -4.78
CA PHE A 96 7.43 4.67 -3.74
C PHE A 96 8.50 5.62 -4.27
N GLY A 97 8.87 5.48 -5.54
CA GLY A 97 9.99 6.21 -6.10
C GLY A 97 11.31 5.50 -5.85
N GLU A 98 12.33 5.98 -6.55
CA GLU A 98 13.67 5.43 -6.43
C GLU A 98 14.24 5.77 -5.04
N PRO A 99 14.76 4.76 -4.29
CA PRO A 99 15.37 5.05 -3.00
C PRO A 99 16.56 5.99 -3.17
N ASP A 100 16.68 6.95 -2.26
CA ASP A 100 17.82 7.83 -2.21
C ASP A 100 18.90 7.17 -1.36
N ASP A 101 20.01 6.82 -2.00
CA ASP A 101 21.15 6.18 -1.33
C ASP A 101 22.01 7.17 -0.55
N GLU A 102 21.66 8.47 -0.58
CA GLU A 102 22.37 9.48 0.18
C GLU A 102 22.04 9.35 1.68
N GLU A 103 23.09 9.39 2.49
CA GLU A 103 22.96 9.28 3.95
C GLU A 103 22.14 10.43 4.52
N GLY A 104 21.16 10.09 5.37
CA GLY A 104 20.32 11.06 6.05
C GLY A 104 19.07 11.49 5.28
N THR A 105 18.79 10.88 4.14
CA THR A 105 17.58 11.17 3.34
C THR A 105 16.51 10.11 3.57
N GLU A 106 15.28 10.54 3.83
CA GLU A 106 14.12 9.67 3.95
C GLU A 106 13.10 10.01 2.87
N ILE A 107 12.38 8.98 2.41
CA ILE A 107 11.26 9.15 1.48
C ILE A 107 9.99 9.35 2.29
N LEU A 108 9.29 10.45 2.04
CA LEU A 108 8.00 10.75 2.68
C LEU A 108 6.88 10.66 1.66
N SER A 109 5.77 10.02 2.07
CA SER A 109 4.53 10.01 1.30
C SER A 109 3.50 10.82 2.06
N VAL A 110 3.01 11.90 1.45
CA VAL A 110 2.12 12.86 2.11
C VAL A 110 0.86 13.03 1.27
N SER A 111 -0.30 12.95 1.93
CA SER A 111 -1.58 13.30 1.33
C SER A 111 -1.88 14.76 1.58
N LEU A 112 -2.11 15.52 0.50
CA LEU A 112 -2.40 16.95 0.58
C LEU A 112 -3.66 17.26 -0.23
N PRO A 113 -4.46 18.27 0.19
CA PRO A 113 -5.50 18.83 -0.67
C PRO A 113 -4.90 19.27 -2.02
N ARG A 114 -5.69 19.15 -3.09
CA ARG A 114 -5.20 19.45 -4.45
C ARG A 114 -4.67 20.87 -4.60
N ASP A 115 -5.34 21.85 -4.02
CA ASP A 115 -4.94 23.25 -4.08
C ASP A 115 -3.61 23.49 -3.36
N VAL A 116 -3.38 22.83 -2.21
CA VAL A 116 -2.13 22.90 -1.47
C VAL A 116 -1.00 22.24 -2.27
N ALA A 117 -1.24 21.06 -2.84
CA ALA A 117 -0.26 20.35 -3.65
C ALA A 117 0.14 21.17 -4.88
N ALA A 118 -0.84 21.78 -5.57
CA ALA A 118 -0.59 22.64 -6.73
C ALA A 118 0.24 23.87 -6.37
N ARG A 119 -0.04 24.49 -5.23
CA ARG A 119 0.69 25.65 -4.73
C ARG A 119 2.14 25.32 -4.42
N ILE A 120 2.38 24.18 -3.76
CA ILE A 120 3.73 23.73 -3.43
C ILE A 120 4.53 23.46 -4.71
N ARG A 121 3.95 22.77 -5.69
CA ARG A 121 4.61 22.50 -6.97
C ARG A 121 4.97 23.79 -7.72
N ARG A 122 4.04 24.74 -7.73
CA ARG A 122 4.26 26.03 -8.39
C ARG A 122 5.37 26.84 -7.74
N SER A 123 5.37 26.88 -6.40
CA SER A 123 6.41 27.59 -5.66
C SER A 123 7.78 26.95 -5.83
N ALA A 124 7.86 25.63 -5.82
CA ALA A 124 9.12 24.90 -6.07
C ALA A 124 9.65 25.21 -7.48
N GLN A 125 8.77 25.24 -8.48
CA GLN A 125 9.11 25.53 -9.87
C GLN A 125 9.63 26.96 -10.04
N GLN A 126 9.00 27.93 -9.39
CA GLN A 126 9.41 29.32 -9.42
C GLN A 126 10.80 29.54 -8.80
N GLU A 127 11.13 28.78 -7.78
CA GLU A 127 12.41 28.84 -7.12
C GLU A 127 13.47 27.93 -7.76
N GLY A 128 13.11 27.21 -8.84
CA GLY A 128 14.03 26.29 -9.52
C GLY A 128 14.43 25.08 -8.69
N MET A 129 13.60 24.68 -7.74
CA MET A 129 13.88 23.59 -6.81
C MET A 129 13.08 22.35 -7.13
N THR A 130 13.58 21.19 -6.73
CA THR A 130 12.78 19.96 -6.69
C THR A 130 11.75 20.08 -5.56
N LEU A 131 10.68 19.26 -5.61
CA LEU A 131 9.68 19.23 -4.54
C LEU A 131 10.32 18.93 -3.18
N SER A 132 11.20 17.93 -3.12
CA SER A 132 11.91 17.55 -1.89
C SER A 132 12.77 18.70 -1.36
N GLY A 133 13.51 19.34 -2.23
CA GLY A 133 14.36 20.49 -1.88
C GLY A 133 13.53 21.68 -1.39
N TYR A 134 12.40 21.96 -2.05
CA TYR A 134 11.50 23.05 -1.64
C TYR A 134 10.92 22.78 -0.25
N ILE A 135 10.40 21.58 -0.01
CA ILE A 135 9.84 21.21 1.30
C ILE A 135 10.90 21.31 2.40
N ALA A 136 12.09 20.79 2.15
CA ALA A 136 13.21 20.86 3.11
C ALA A 136 13.61 22.29 3.45
N SER A 137 13.52 23.23 2.49
CA SER A 137 13.88 24.64 2.69
C SER A 137 12.85 25.40 3.53
N ARG A 138 11.62 24.88 3.70
CA ARG A 138 10.52 25.53 4.42
C ARG A 138 10.28 25.01 5.84
N VAL A 139 11.01 23.99 6.26
CA VAL A 139 10.85 23.40 7.60
C VAL A 139 12.03 23.64 8.52
#